data_04999e852fcd78b9102f5f63f3d65729
#
_entry.id   04999e852fcd78b9102f5f63f3d65729
#
_cell.length_a   1.000
_cell.length_b   1.000
_cell.length_c   1.000
_cell.angle_alpha   90.00
_cell.angle_beta   90.00
_cell.angle_gamma   90.00
#
_symmetry.space_group_name_H-M   'P 1'
#
loop_
_entity.id
_entity.type
_entity.pdbx_description
1 polymer ?
#
loop_
_entity_poly.entity_id
_entity_poly.type
_entity_poly.pdbx_seq_one_letter_code
_entity_poly.pdbx_strand_id
1 'polypeptide(L)'
;MSEFYFQLLSELNLLRKNPCGYAEKILLYKSYFQKNNLKIPGESYLTPTEEGPAAYDEAANYLKTLNPLVEVVPSKGLGRIANEYLEKMKYLEPDKIGEIDIDVIINKYGKASGTLNTAVDFGNNGPEFVIISLIVSDGDKSRANRDLLLNPELKQIGFSRAKHMTYDFLTIIVVCTDFENTFDKNDNEDYGGLFITPKVPTSSIPTPTQTSNTAKTTTTKVIEIPEETKYTFEEQIFINEPDLLSYDKRERFVIERGIKKKKIILMKKYKDGRKKKEVKYITI
;
A
#
# COMPACT_ATOMS: atom_id res chain seq x y z
N MET A 1 2.19 -3.93 11.09
CA MET A 1 1.60 -3.83 9.72
C MET A 1 2.70 -3.41 8.78
N SER A 2 2.89 -4.09 7.66
CA SER A 2 3.80 -3.55 6.66
C SER A 2 3.21 -2.24 6.13
N GLU A 3 4.04 -1.26 5.88
CA GLU A 3 3.63 0.06 5.34
C GLU A 3 2.77 -0.11 4.08
N PHE A 4 3.16 -1.04 3.21
CA PHE A 4 2.44 -1.33 1.99
C PHE A 4 0.98 -1.75 2.23
N TYR A 5 0.72 -2.66 3.17
CA TYR A 5 -0.65 -3.14 3.42
C TYR A 5 -1.53 -2.06 4.05
N PHE A 6 -0.95 -1.24 4.92
CA PHE A 6 -1.67 -0.10 5.48
C PHE A 6 -2.07 0.88 4.38
N GLN A 7 -1.15 1.22 3.49
CA GLN A 7 -1.41 2.11 2.36
C GLN A 7 -2.42 1.50 1.39
N LEU A 8 -2.34 0.19 1.10
CA LEU A 8 -3.29 -0.50 0.23
C LEU A 8 -4.72 -0.47 0.79
N LEU A 9 -4.88 -0.75 2.09
CA LEU A 9 -6.16 -0.65 2.78
C LEU A 9 -6.70 0.80 2.77
N SER A 10 -5.83 1.75 3.08
CA SER A 10 -6.19 3.17 3.10
C SER A 10 -6.62 3.65 1.71
N GLU A 11 -5.93 3.21 0.68
CA GLU A 11 -6.24 3.55 -0.71
C GLU A 11 -7.57 2.98 -1.16
N LEU A 12 -7.86 1.71 -0.87
CA LEU A 12 -9.16 1.10 -1.16
C LEU A 12 -10.29 1.80 -0.40
N ASN A 13 -10.09 2.11 0.88
CA ASN A 13 -11.10 2.78 1.68
C ASN A 13 -11.31 4.25 1.25
N LEU A 14 -10.26 4.94 0.78
CA LEU A 14 -10.40 6.26 0.15
C LEU A 14 -11.29 6.19 -1.09
N LEU A 15 -11.06 5.22 -1.98
CA LEU A 15 -11.88 4.97 -3.15
C LEU A 15 -13.35 4.71 -2.74
N ARG A 16 -13.58 3.81 -1.78
CA ARG A 16 -14.92 3.43 -1.35
C ARG A 16 -15.70 4.58 -0.71
N LYS A 17 -15.03 5.39 0.13
CA LYS A 17 -15.65 6.56 0.79
C LYS A 17 -15.95 7.72 -0.16
N ASN A 18 -15.13 7.90 -1.17
CA ASN A 18 -15.26 9.02 -2.11
C ASN A 18 -14.96 8.59 -3.55
N PRO A 19 -15.81 7.74 -4.16
CA PRO A 19 -15.57 7.26 -5.52
C PRO A 19 -15.53 8.39 -6.55
N CYS A 20 -16.37 9.40 -6.40
CA CYS A 20 -16.38 10.57 -7.29
C CYS A 20 -15.05 11.35 -7.23
N GLY A 21 -14.51 11.60 -6.02
CA GLY A 21 -13.21 12.24 -5.86
C GLY A 21 -12.06 11.34 -6.34
N TYR A 22 -12.19 10.03 -6.21
CA TYR A 22 -11.20 9.07 -6.71
C TYR A 22 -11.13 9.02 -8.24
N ALA A 23 -12.25 9.35 -8.93
CA ALA A 23 -12.27 9.47 -10.38
C ALA A 23 -11.24 10.48 -10.90
N GLU A 24 -11.01 11.59 -10.17
CA GLU A 24 -10.01 12.59 -10.55
C GLU A 24 -8.57 12.02 -10.48
N LYS A 25 -8.31 11.14 -9.51
CA LYS A 25 -7.04 10.41 -9.41
C LYS A 25 -6.84 9.49 -10.63
N ILE A 26 -7.87 8.75 -11.06
CA ILE A 26 -7.80 7.92 -12.27
C ILE A 26 -7.54 8.79 -13.51
N LEU A 27 -8.17 9.94 -13.64
CA LEU A 27 -7.94 10.87 -14.74
C LEU A 27 -6.53 11.47 -14.72
N LEU A 28 -5.93 11.65 -13.53
CA LEU A 28 -4.52 12.04 -13.42
C LEU A 28 -3.62 10.96 -14.04
N TYR A 29 -3.84 9.68 -13.75
CA TYR A 29 -3.08 8.60 -14.36
C TYR A 29 -3.26 8.52 -15.87
N LYS A 30 -4.45 8.84 -16.39
CA LYS A 30 -4.68 8.99 -17.83
C LYS A 30 -3.72 9.98 -18.47
N SER A 31 -3.32 11.05 -17.77
CA SER A 31 -2.39 12.06 -18.30
C SER A 31 -0.98 11.53 -18.55
N TYR A 32 -0.63 10.37 -17.97
CA TYR A 32 0.68 9.74 -18.13
C TYR A 32 0.79 8.83 -19.36
N PHE A 33 -0.24 8.73 -20.17
CA PHE A 33 -0.21 7.91 -21.36
C PHE A 33 0.68 8.48 -22.46
N GLN A 34 1.44 7.59 -23.10
CA GLN A 34 2.17 7.82 -24.34
C GLN A 34 1.59 6.86 -25.39
N LYS A 35 0.63 7.33 -26.19
CA LYS A 35 -0.23 6.50 -27.03
C LYS A 35 -1.01 5.50 -26.17
N ASN A 36 -0.87 4.20 -26.42
CA ASN A 36 -1.50 3.13 -25.63
C ASN A 36 -0.60 2.57 -24.50
N ASN A 37 0.52 3.23 -24.19
CA ASN A 37 1.38 2.79 -23.11
C ASN A 37 1.31 3.79 -21.95
N LEU A 38 1.19 3.30 -20.74
CA LEU A 38 1.21 4.10 -19.53
C LEU A 38 2.64 4.30 -19.05
N LYS A 39 3.05 5.56 -18.83
CA LYS A 39 4.35 5.94 -18.26
C LYS A 39 4.16 6.54 -16.87
N ILE A 40 4.15 5.69 -15.85
CA ILE A 40 4.01 6.16 -14.48
C ILE A 40 5.26 6.96 -14.08
N PRO A 41 5.11 8.16 -13.48
CA PRO A 41 6.24 8.93 -12.98
C PRO A 41 7.09 8.13 -11.99
N GLY A 42 8.41 8.13 -12.20
CA GLY A 42 9.35 7.36 -11.37
C GLY A 42 9.61 5.92 -11.82
N GLU A 43 8.76 5.36 -12.68
CA GLU A 43 9.03 4.04 -13.28
C GLU A 43 9.96 4.18 -14.51
N SER A 44 10.85 3.19 -14.68
CA SER A 44 11.81 3.20 -15.81
C SER A 44 11.23 2.65 -17.11
N TYR A 45 10.11 1.95 -17.04
CA TYR A 45 9.47 1.26 -18.16
C TYR A 45 8.12 1.86 -18.55
N LEU A 46 7.63 1.48 -19.72
CA LEU A 46 6.28 1.74 -20.22
C LEU A 46 5.42 0.49 -19.97
N THR A 47 4.26 0.67 -19.37
CA THR A 47 3.29 -0.42 -19.20
C THR A 47 2.38 -0.46 -20.43
N PRO A 48 2.43 -1.52 -21.26
CA PRO A 48 1.48 -1.71 -22.35
C PRO A 48 0.07 -1.86 -21.81
N THR A 49 -0.91 -1.31 -22.50
CA THR A 49 -2.32 -1.45 -22.18
C THR A 49 -3.10 -1.91 -23.41
N GLU A 50 -4.21 -2.61 -23.19
CA GLU A 50 -5.04 -3.12 -24.27
C GLU A 50 -6.03 -2.06 -24.79
N GLU A 51 -6.75 -1.41 -23.87
CA GLU A 51 -7.77 -0.42 -24.19
C GLU A 51 -7.22 1.02 -24.12
N GLY A 52 -6.06 1.20 -23.49
CA GLY A 52 -5.41 2.50 -23.39
C GLY A 52 -6.16 3.51 -22.54
N PRO A 53 -6.05 4.83 -22.87
CA PRO A 53 -6.68 5.90 -22.10
C PRO A 53 -8.21 5.77 -21.99
N ALA A 54 -8.86 5.04 -22.90
CA ALA A 54 -10.31 4.88 -22.91
C ALA A 54 -10.83 4.10 -21.68
N ALA A 55 -10.07 3.08 -21.21
CA ALA A 55 -10.43 2.35 -20.00
C ALA A 55 -10.39 3.24 -18.74
N TYR A 56 -9.47 4.22 -18.70
CA TYR A 56 -9.39 5.18 -17.61
C TYR A 56 -10.55 6.18 -17.63
N ASP A 57 -10.98 6.65 -18.81
CA ASP A 57 -12.17 7.48 -18.95
C ASP A 57 -13.43 6.73 -18.51
N GLU A 58 -13.57 5.50 -18.95
CA GLU A 58 -14.71 4.64 -18.60
C GLU A 58 -14.76 4.41 -17.09
N ALA A 59 -13.62 4.03 -16.45
CA ALA A 59 -13.56 3.84 -15.03
C ALA A 59 -13.88 5.12 -14.24
N ALA A 60 -13.33 6.27 -14.63
CA ALA A 60 -13.62 7.54 -14.00
C ALA A 60 -15.10 7.93 -14.12
N ASN A 61 -15.69 7.74 -15.29
CA ASN A 61 -17.12 8.00 -15.50
C ASN A 61 -18.00 7.08 -14.65
N TYR A 62 -17.66 5.80 -14.57
CA TYR A 62 -18.36 4.85 -13.69
C TYR A 62 -18.30 5.29 -12.22
N LEU A 63 -17.12 5.64 -11.72
CA LEU A 63 -16.95 6.07 -10.32
C LEU A 63 -17.77 7.33 -9.98
N LYS A 64 -17.94 8.24 -10.93
CA LYS A 64 -18.77 9.45 -10.75
C LYS A 64 -20.26 9.16 -10.56
N THR A 65 -20.71 7.97 -10.93
CA THR A 65 -22.11 7.54 -10.75
C THR A 65 -22.38 6.89 -9.41
N LEU A 66 -21.31 6.51 -8.66
CA LEU A 66 -21.44 5.76 -7.42
C LEU A 66 -21.68 6.66 -6.21
N ASN A 67 -22.52 6.18 -5.31
CA ASN A 67 -22.59 6.72 -3.95
C ASN A 67 -21.41 6.24 -3.10
N PRO A 68 -21.02 6.98 -2.05
CA PRO A 68 -20.07 6.52 -1.05
C PRO A 68 -20.44 5.15 -0.48
N LEU A 69 -19.44 4.29 -0.32
CA LEU A 69 -19.56 2.94 0.22
C LEU A 69 -18.92 2.86 1.61
N VAL A 70 -19.33 1.87 2.39
CA VAL A 70 -18.77 1.60 3.71
C VAL A 70 -17.32 1.11 3.56
N GLU A 71 -16.46 1.53 4.49
CA GLU A 71 -15.08 1.05 4.57
C GLU A 71 -15.04 -0.44 4.89
N VAL A 72 -14.05 -1.13 4.32
CA VAL A 72 -13.75 -2.51 4.68
C VAL A 72 -12.74 -2.57 5.80
N VAL A 73 -12.83 -3.58 6.65
CA VAL A 73 -11.90 -3.80 7.76
C VAL A 73 -11.04 -5.04 7.52
N PRO A 74 -9.78 -5.06 8.00
CA PRO A 74 -8.91 -6.21 7.83
C PRO A 74 -9.38 -7.41 8.64
N SER A 75 -9.33 -8.60 8.03
CA SER A 75 -9.59 -9.89 8.69
C SER A 75 -8.31 -10.74 8.69
N LYS A 76 -7.94 -11.25 9.87
CA LYS A 76 -6.76 -12.10 10.03
C LYS A 76 -6.89 -13.40 9.23
N GLY A 77 -8.06 -14.01 9.22
CA GLY A 77 -8.31 -15.21 8.44
C GLY A 77 -8.21 -14.97 6.94
N LEU A 78 -8.80 -13.88 6.44
CA LEU A 78 -8.67 -13.52 5.03
C LEU A 78 -7.21 -13.22 4.65
N GLY A 79 -6.42 -12.62 5.55
CA GLY A 79 -4.99 -12.41 5.35
C GLY A 79 -4.21 -13.73 5.25
N ARG A 80 -4.56 -14.75 6.06
CA ARG A 80 -3.97 -16.10 5.97
C ARG A 80 -4.36 -16.80 4.68
N ILE A 81 -5.62 -16.69 4.27
CA ILE A 81 -6.08 -17.19 2.98
C ILE A 81 -5.29 -16.55 1.84
N ALA A 82 -5.18 -15.22 1.85
CA ALA A 82 -4.41 -14.50 0.85
C ALA A 82 -2.95 -14.97 0.79
N ASN A 83 -2.32 -15.20 1.95
CA ASN A 83 -0.94 -15.66 2.01
C ASN A 83 -0.75 -17.09 1.49
N GLU A 84 -1.62 -18.03 1.90
CA GLU A 84 -1.52 -19.40 1.40
C GLU A 84 -1.82 -19.50 -0.10
N TYR A 85 -2.77 -18.69 -0.59
CA TYR A 85 -3.09 -18.61 -2.01
C TYR A 85 -1.91 -18.02 -2.79
N LEU A 86 -1.29 -16.94 -2.27
CA LEU A 86 -0.08 -16.34 -2.83
C LEU A 86 1.07 -17.34 -2.94
N GLU A 87 1.33 -18.14 -1.89
CA GLU A 87 2.41 -19.14 -1.88
C GLU A 87 2.24 -20.18 -2.99
N LYS A 88 1.00 -20.50 -3.35
CA LYS A 88 0.69 -21.42 -4.47
C LYS A 88 0.84 -20.72 -5.82
N MET A 89 0.51 -19.43 -5.90
CA MET A 89 0.47 -18.68 -7.16
C MET A 89 1.79 -18.07 -7.59
N LYS A 90 2.69 -17.73 -6.67
CA LYS A 90 3.90 -16.94 -6.96
C LYS A 90 4.86 -17.54 -7.99
N TYR A 91 4.65 -18.81 -8.36
CA TYR A 91 5.40 -19.52 -9.39
C TYR A 91 4.56 -19.89 -10.62
N LEU A 92 3.30 -19.45 -10.67
CA LEU A 92 2.38 -19.75 -11.76
C LEU A 92 2.22 -18.55 -12.69
N GLU A 93 2.12 -18.82 -13.98
CA GLU A 93 1.69 -17.80 -14.93
C GLU A 93 0.20 -17.48 -14.76
N PRO A 94 -0.26 -16.27 -15.17
CA PRO A 94 -1.63 -15.80 -14.93
C PRO A 94 -2.73 -16.73 -15.45
N ASP A 95 -2.48 -17.46 -16.54
CA ASP A 95 -3.41 -18.41 -17.14
C ASP A 95 -3.61 -19.70 -16.33
N LYS A 96 -2.71 -19.97 -15.36
CA LYS A 96 -2.74 -21.15 -14.48
C LYS A 96 -3.46 -20.92 -13.14
N ILE A 97 -3.89 -19.70 -12.87
CA ILE A 97 -4.48 -19.32 -11.58
C ILE A 97 -5.75 -20.10 -11.26
N GLY A 98 -6.58 -20.38 -12.26
CA GLY A 98 -7.84 -21.12 -12.11
C GLY A 98 -7.69 -22.57 -11.67
N GLU A 99 -6.46 -23.10 -11.62
CA GLU A 99 -6.19 -24.49 -11.18
C GLU A 99 -6.12 -24.63 -9.64
N ILE A 100 -6.12 -23.53 -8.90
CA ILE A 100 -6.03 -23.54 -7.43
C ILE A 100 -7.43 -23.58 -6.81
N ASP A 101 -7.74 -24.67 -6.10
CA ASP A 101 -8.96 -24.75 -5.30
C ASP A 101 -8.84 -23.88 -4.04
N ILE A 102 -9.47 -22.72 -4.10
CA ILE A 102 -9.47 -21.75 -3.00
C ILE A 102 -10.36 -22.20 -1.83
N ASP A 103 -11.39 -23.02 -2.06
CA ASP A 103 -12.32 -23.46 -1.02
C ASP A 103 -11.62 -24.32 0.03
N VAL A 104 -10.65 -25.13 -0.39
CA VAL A 104 -9.79 -25.89 0.53
C VAL A 104 -9.00 -24.98 1.45
N ILE A 105 -8.53 -23.84 0.94
CA ILE A 105 -7.78 -22.85 1.72
C ILE A 105 -8.70 -22.11 2.68
N ILE A 106 -9.90 -21.70 2.22
CA ILE A 106 -10.88 -20.96 3.02
C ILE A 106 -11.24 -21.76 4.27
N ASN A 107 -11.64 -23.02 4.11
CA ASN A 107 -12.09 -23.90 5.18
C ASN A 107 -11.04 -24.16 6.27
N LYS A 108 -9.77 -23.92 5.97
CA LYS A 108 -8.67 -24.04 6.94
C LYS A 108 -8.61 -22.88 7.94
N TYR A 109 -9.02 -21.67 7.53
CA TYR A 109 -8.81 -20.45 8.31
C TYR A 109 -10.10 -19.81 8.82
N GLY A 110 -11.24 -20.24 8.34
CA GLY A 110 -12.51 -19.70 8.75
C GLY A 110 -13.69 -20.19 7.96
N LYS A 111 -14.81 -19.52 8.14
CA LYS A 111 -16.06 -19.80 7.45
C LYS A 111 -16.59 -18.53 6.83
N ALA A 112 -16.82 -18.55 5.54
CA ALA A 112 -17.53 -17.51 4.84
C ALA A 112 -19.03 -17.76 4.91
N SER A 113 -19.83 -16.83 5.42
CA SER A 113 -21.29 -16.89 5.44
C SER A 113 -21.92 -16.11 4.29
N GLY A 114 -21.11 -15.46 3.46
CA GLY A 114 -21.53 -14.70 2.30
C GLY A 114 -20.56 -14.87 1.14
N THR A 115 -20.54 -13.89 0.25
CA THR A 115 -19.64 -13.88 -0.91
C THR A 115 -18.19 -13.69 -0.48
N LEU A 116 -17.31 -14.61 -0.85
CA LEU A 116 -15.86 -14.50 -0.74
C LEU A 116 -15.26 -14.59 -2.14
N ASN A 117 -14.40 -13.65 -2.48
CA ASN A 117 -13.73 -13.61 -3.77
C ASN A 117 -12.32 -13.04 -3.65
N THR A 118 -11.54 -13.20 -4.72
CA THR A 118 -10.17 -12.73 -4.81
C THR A 118 -9.97 -11.79 -5.99
N ALA A 119 -9.21 -10.72 -5.77
CA ALA A 119 -8.61 -9.93 -6.84
C ALA A 119 -7.10 -10.15 -6.85
N VAL A 120 -6.53 -10.23 -8.03
CA VAL A 120 -5.10 -10.52 -8.23
C VAL A 120 -4.49 -9.44 -9.09
N ASP A 121 -3.39 -8.88 -8.61
CA ASP A 121 -2.63 -7.87 -9.33
C ASP A 121 -1.20 -8.35 -9.58
N PHE A 122 -0.76 -8.23 -10.83
CA PHE A 122 0.59 -8.58 -11.26
C PHE A 122 1.37 -7.33 -11.65
N GLY A 123 2.61 -7.24 -11.17
CA GLY A 123 3.61 -6.28 -11.61
C GLY A 123 3.59 -4.94 -10.91
N ASN A 124 2.46 -4.51 -10.34
CA ASN A 124 2.36 -3.16 -9.78
C ASN A 124 3.13 -2.99 -8.47
N ASN A 125 3.97 -1.98 -8.41
CA ASN A 125 4.87 -1.75 -7.29
C ASN A 125 4.23 -0.93 -6.16
N GLY A 126 3.46 0.09 -6.49
CA GLY A 126 2.80 0.98 -5.53
C GLY A 126 1.40 0.53 -5.12
N PRO A 127 0.98 0.68 -3.85
CA PRO A 127 -0.36 0.31 -3.39
C PRO A 127 -1.47 1.09 -4.09
N GLU A 128 -1.25 2.35 -4.40
CA GLU A 128 -2.18 3.19 -5.16
C GLU A 128 -2.42 2.60 -6.56
N PHE A 129 -1.34 2.24 -7.26
CA PHE A 129 -1.48 1.73 -8.61
C PHE A 129 -2.07 0.32 -8.67
N VAL A 130 -1.86 -0.51 -7.64
CA VAL A 130 -2.58 -1.80 -7.48
C VAL A 130 -4.10 -1.56 -7.47
N ILE A 131 -4.59 -0.60 -6.68
CA ILE A 131 -6.04 -0.30 -6.64
C ILE A 131 -6.51 0.29 -7.97
N ILE A 132 -5.77 1.24 -8.55
CA ILE A 132 -6.12 1.84 -9.85
C ILE A 132 -6.21 0.78 -10.95
N SER A 133 -5.22 -0.12 -11.06
CA SER A 133 -5.20 -1.17 -12.07
C SER A 133 -6.40 -2.11 -11.96
N LEU A 134 -6.74 -2.52 -10.74
CA LEU A 134 -7.90 -3.37 -10.47
C LEU A 134 -9.24 -2.67 -10.78
N ILE A 135 -9.32 -1.37 -10.56
CA ILE A 135 -10.55 -0.58 -10.86
C ILE A 135 -10.67 -0.28 -12.35
N VAL A 136 -9.57 0.06 -13.00
CA VAL A 136 -9.56 0.27 -14.46
C VAL A 136 -9.82 -1.05 -15.18
N SER A 137 -9.22 -2.16 -14.71
CA SER A 137 -9.36 -3.50 -15.28
C SER A 137 -9.13 -3.51 -16.78
N ASP A 138 -8.02 -2.88 -17.23
CA ASP A 138 -7.67 -2.78 -18.66
C ASP A 138 -7.61 -4.18 -19.30
N GLY A 139 -8.27 -4.37 -20.44
CA GLY A 139 -8.39 -5.66 -21.15
C GLY A 139 -9.47 -6.60 -20.62
N ASP A 140 -9.98 -6.41 -19.40
CA ASP A 140 -11.11 -7.19 -18.87
C ASP A 140 -12.44 -6.45 -19.10
N LYS A 141 -13.15 -6.81 -20.16
CA LYS A 141 -14.44 -6.22 -20.50
C LYS A 141 -15.52 -6.46 -19.45
N SER A 142 -15.39 -7.49 -18.62
CA SER A 142 -16.34 -7.78 -17.56
C SER A 142 -16.18 -6.84 -16.35
N ARG A 143 -15.02 -6.19 -16.21
CA ARG A 143 -14.66 -5.34 -15.07
C ARG A 143 -14.81 -6.05 -13.72
N ALA A 144 -14.61 -7.38 -13.68
CA ALA A 144 -14.90 -8.21 -12.52
C ALA A 144 -14.18 -7.74 -11.24
N ASN A 145 -12.93 -7.30 -11.33
CA ASN A 145 -12.19 -6.78 -10.18
C ASN A 145 -12.80 -5.47 -9.65
N ARG A 146 -13.27 -4.59 -10.54
CA ARG A 146 -13.96 -3.35 -10.16
C ARG A 146 -15.24 -3.65 -9.42
N ASP A 147 -16.09 -4.50 -9.98
CA ASP A 147 -17.37 -4.88 -9.38
C ASP A 147 -17.15 -5.56 -8.03
N LEU A 148 -16.12 -6.38 -7.91
CA LEU A 148 -15.75 -7.00 -6.65
C LEU A 148 -15.37 -5.97 -5.59
N LEU A 149 -14.42 -5.09 -5.87
CA LEU A 149 -13.89 -4.13 -4.88
C LEU A 149 -14.89 -3.02 -4.53
N LEU A 150 -15.85 -2.75 -5.41
CA LEU A 150 -16.91 -1.75 -5.21
C LEU A 150 -18.26 -2.37 -4.80
N ASN A 151 -18.30 -3.67 -4.50
CA ASN A 151 -19.50 -4.28 -3.95
C ASN A 151 -19.88 -3.61 -2.61
N PRO A 152 -21.09 -3.06 -2.47
CA PRO A 152 -21.53 -2.35 -1.25
C PRO A 152 -21.63 -3.26 -0.03
N GLU A 153 -21.79 -4.56 -0.22
CA GLU A 153 -21.94 -5.53 0.88
C GLU A 153 -20.60 -5.98 1.47
N LEU A 154 -19.46 -5.63 0.85
CA LEU A 154 -18.15 -6.00 1.39
C LEU A 154 -17.91 -5.37 2.75
N LYS A 155 -17.44 -6.20 3.71
CA LYS A 155 -17.10 -5.78 5.07
C LYS A 155 -15.65 -6.06 5.43
N GLN A 156 -15.07 -7.16 4.91
CA GLN A 156 -13.79 -7.67 5.39
C GLN A 156 -12.83 -7.93 4.24
N ILE A 157 -11.53 -7.76 4.53
CA ILE A 157 -10.47 -7.88 3.55
C ILE A 157 -9.20 -8.49 4.13
N GLY A 158 -8.48 -9.23 3.33
CA GLY A 158 -7.14 -9.73 3.61
C GLY A 158 -6.22 -9.49 2.42
N PHE A 159 -4.94 -9.30 2.69
CA PHE A 159 -3.92 -9.05 1.65
C PHE A 159 -2.73 -9.96 1.83
N SER A 160 -2.10 -10.31 0.72
CA SER A 160 -0.74 -10.83 0.71
C SER A 160 0.00 -10.37 -0.54
N ARG A 161 1.33 -10.23 -0.41
CA ARG A 161 2.19 -9.79 -1.50
C ARG A 161 3.55 -10.45 -1.42
N ALA A 162 4.05 -10.89 -2.58
CA ALA A 162 5.41 -11.41 -2.74
C ALA A 162 6.03 -10.96 -4.07
N LYS A 163 7.32 -11.23 -4.22
CA LYS A 163 7.95 -11.19 -5.53
C LYS A 163 7.42 -12.31 -6.40
N HIS A 164 7.16 -11.98 -7.66
CA HIS A 164 6.81 -12.94 -8.70
C HIS A 164 8.00 -13.13 -9.66
N MET A 165 8.19 -14.35 -10.17
CA MET A 165 9.35 -14.65 -11.00
C MET A 165 9.37 -13.88 -12.34
N THR A 166 8.19 -13.63 -12.92
CA THR A 166 8.03 -12.96 -14.22
C THR A 166 7.63 -11.49 -14.09
N TYR A 167 6.75 -11.16 -13.12
CA TYR A 167 6.07 -9.87 -13.02
C TYR A 167 6.51 -9.01 -11.84
N ASP A 168 7.75 -9.12 -11.36
CA ASP A 168 8.27 -8.40 -10.20
C ASP A 168 7.47 -8.64 -8.91
N PHE A 169 6.17 -8.36 -8.92
CA PHE A 169 5.28 -8.50 -7.75
C PHE A 169 3.98 -9.21 -8.12
N LEU A 170 3.46 -9.93 -7.14
CA LEU A 170 2.12 -10.49 -7.11
C LEU A 170 1.43 -10.02 -5.83
N THR A 171 0.27 -9.38 -5.97
CA THR A 171 -0.57 -8.95 -4.85
C THR A 171 -1.89 -9.69 -4.90
N ILE A 172 -2.24 -10.37 -3.81
CA ILE A 172 -3.51 -11.06 -3.62
C ILE A 172 -4.37 -10.24 -2.66
N ILE A 173 -5.60 -9.98 -3.05
CA ILE A 173 -6.63 -9.35 -2.24
C ILE A 173 -7.78 -10.33 -2.09
N VAL A 174 -8.08 -10.74 -0.87
CA VAL A 174 -9.24 -11.59 -0.55
C VAL A 174 -10.27 -10.74 0.16
N VAL A 175 -11.48 -10.71 -0.35
CA VAL A 175 -12.59 -9.92 0.20
C VAL A 175 -13.77 -10.82 0.56
N CYS A 176 -14.51 -10.43 1.60
CA CYS A 176 -15.69 -11.17 2.04
C CYS A 176 -16.77 -10.23 2.58
N THR A 177 -18.02 -10.60 2.36
CA THR A 177 -19.18 -9.90 2.94
C THR A 177 -19.37 -10.25 4.41
N ASP A 178 -19.06 -11.50 4.79
CA ASP A 178 -19.13 -11.96 6.19
C ASP A 178 -18.21 -13.16 6.37
N PHE A 179 -17.16 -13.02 7.20
CA PHE A 179 -16.16 -14.04 7.46
C PHE A 179 -15.89 -14.22 8.95
N GLU A 180 -16.07 -15.42 9.45
CA GLU A 180 -15.78 -15.82 10.82
C GLU A 180 -14.46 -16.60 10.86
N ASN A 181 -13.50 -16.10 11.67
CA ASN A 181 -12.23 -16.80 11.89
C ASN A 181 -12.42 -18.01 12.81
N THR A 182 -11.84 -19.14 12.49
CA THR A 182 -11.93 -20.39 13.29
C THR A 182 -10.73 -20.65 14.20
N PHE A 183 -9.70 -19.81 14.15
CA PHE A 183 -8.52 -19.94 15.00
C PHE A 183 -8.59 -19.09 16.27
N ASP A 184 -7.82 -19.46 17.29
CA ASP A 184 -7.80 -18.80 18.60
C ASP A 184 -7.43 -17.31 18.47
N LYS A 185 -8.16 -16.47 19.23
CA LYS A 185 -7.88 -15.02 19.32
C LYS A 185 -6.49 -14.71 19.87
N ASN A 186 -5.86 -15.66 20.56
CA ASN A 186 -4.51 -15.54 21.11
C ASN A 186 -3.39 -15.95 20.15
N ASP A 187 -3.72 -16.38 18.95
CA ASP A 187 -2.74 -16.69 17.92
C ASP A 187 -2.04 -15.42 17.45
N ASN A 188 -0.80 -15.25 17.93
CA ASN A 188 0.02 -14.05 17.70
C ASN A 188 0.82 -14.09 16.39
N GLU A 189 0.63 -15.09 15.53
CA GLU A 189 1.26 -15.09 14.22
C GLU A 189 0.75 -13.91 13.37
N ASP A 190 1.64 -12.96 13.15
CA ASP A 190 1.38 -11.73 12.38
C ASP A 190 1.67 -11.97 10.90
N TYR A 191 0.65 -12.39 10.17
CA TYR A 191 0.73 -12.51 8.72
C TYR A 191 0.68 -11.11 8.08
N GLY A 192 1.88 -10.61 7.72
CA GLY A 192 2.04 -9.35 7.01
C GLY A 192 1.90 -8.08 7.84
N GLY A 193 1.82 -8.17 9.17
CA GLY A 193 1.76 -6.99 10.05
C GLY A 193 0.41 -6.26 10.03
N LEU A 194 -0.66 -6.88 9.52
CA LEU A 194 -1.97 -6.25 9.36
C LEU A 194 -2.74 -6.08 10.68
N PHE A 195 -2.38 -6.81 11.74
CA PHE A 195 -3.23 -7.02 12.91
C PHE A 195 -2.71 -6.44 14.22
N ILE A 196 -1.68 -5.60 14.19
CA ILE A 196 -1.35 -4.79 15.36
C ILE A 196 -2.39 -3.68 15.46
N THR A 197 -3.47 -3.92 16.19
CA THR A 197 -4.36 -2.84 16.59
C THR A 197 -3.51 -1.78 17.31
N PRO A 198 -3.53 -0.50 16.88
CA PRO A 198 -2.97 0.55 17.70
C PRO A 198 -3.67 0.48 19.05
N LYS A 199 -2.96 0.29 20.15
CA LYS A 199 -3.50 0.56 21.46
C LYS A 199 -3.90 2.02 21.45
N VAL A 200 -5.19 2.28 21.34
CA VAL A 200 -5.73 3.61 21.63
C VAL A 200 -5.33 3.87 23.09
N PRO A 201 -4.54 4.90 23.38
CA PRO A 201 -4.29 5.25 24.77
C PRO A 201 -5.65 5.65 25.35
N THR A 202 -6.14 4.85 26.27
CA THR A 202 -7.27 5.23 27.09
C THR A 202 -6.80 6.41 27.93
N SER A 203 -7.06 7.62 27.47
CA SER A 203 -6.86 8.82 28.25
C SER A 203 -7.93 8.82 29.34
N SER A 204 -7.58 8.24 30.49
CA SER A 204 -8.23 8.57 31.75
C SER A 204 -7.92 10.03 32.02
N ILE A 205 -8.93 10.88 31.90
CA ILE A 205 -8.92 12.27 32.32
C ILE A 205 -8.73 12.29 33.84
N PRO A 206 -7.63 12.81 34.40
CA PRO A 206 -7.59 13.06 35.84
C PRO A 206 -8.28 14.39 36.11
N THR A 207 -9.24 14.32 37.02
CA THR A 207 -9.87 15.48 37.69
C THR A 207 -8.79 16.39 38.27
N PRO A 208 -8.89 17.72 38.15
CA PRO A 208 -7.89 18.64 38.66
C PRO A 208 -7.94 18.74 40.18
N THR A 209 -6.93 18.27 40.89
CA THR A 209 -6.68 18.64 42.28
C THR A 209 -5.68 19.80 42.27
N GLN A 210 -6.14 20.94 42.76
CA GLN A 210 -5.29 22.08 43.04
C GLN A 210 -4.32 21.77 44.18
N THR A 211 -3.03 22.01 43.97
CA THR A 211 -2.11 22.38 45.05
C THR A 211 -0.96 23.20 44.47
N SER A 212 -0.65 24.22 45.23
CA SER A 212 0.17 25.38 45.04
C SER A 212 1.68 25.17 44.94
N ASN A 213 2.31 26.04 44.13
CA ASN A 213 3.63 26.67 44.28
C ASN A 213 4.91 25.86 44.50
N THR A 214 5.82 25.88 43.55
CA THR A 214 7.10 26.60 43.74
C THR A 214 7.86 26.70 42.42
N ALA A 215 8.27 27.91 42.05
CA ALA A 215 9.05 28.23 40.87
C ALA A 215 10.46 27.63 40.97
N LYS A 216 10.91 26.93 39.93
CA LYS A 216 12.32 26.80 39.56
C LYS A 216 12.48 27.08 38.07
N THR A 217 13.06 28.20 37.79
CA THR A 217 13.50 28.67 36.47
C THR A 217 14.49 27.67 35.90
N THR A 218 14.08 26.91 34.92
CA THR A 218 14.98 26.14 34.07
C THR A 218 14.97 26.79 32.70
N THR A 219 16.09 27.41 32.35
CA THR A 219 16.34 28.06 31.06
C THR A 219 16.24 27.00 29.95
N THR A 220 15.11 26.97 29.25
CA THR A 220 14.95 26.16 28.04
C THR A 220 15.68 26.88 26.92
N LYS A 221 16.81 26.32 26.49
CA LYS A 221 17.42 26.71 25.22
C LYS A 221 16.41 26.44 24.12
N VAL A 222 15.85 27.50 23.55
CA VAL A 222 15.09 27.45 22.31
C VAL A 222 16.08 27.01 21.24
N ILE A 223 15.94 25.77 20.76
CA ILE A 223 16.59 25.35 19.53
C ILE A 223 15.72 25.96 18.43
N GLU A 224 16.22 27.01 17.79
CA GLU A 224 15.66 27.53 16.56
C GLU A 224 15.59 26.40 15.55
N ILE A 225 14.37 26.05 15.14
CA ILE A 225 14.13 25.14 14.00
C ILE A 225 14.57 25.94 12.77
N PRO A 226 15.51 25.45 11.96
CA PRO A 226 15.88 26.14 10.72
C PRO A 226 14.66 26.27 9.83
N GLU A 227 14.50 27.44 9.20
CA GLU A 227 13.49 27.72 8.18
C GLU A 227 13.34 26.54 7.22
N GLU A 228 12.09 26.21 6.90
CA GLU A 228 11.74 25.16 5.90
C GLU A 228 12.65 25.33 4.68
N THR A 229 13.48 24.33 4.42
CA THR A 229 14.40 24.35 3.30
C THR A 229 13.58 24.35 2.01
N LYS A 230 13.77 25.40 1.22
CA LYS A 230 13.10 25.71 -0.05
C LYS A 230 13.28 24.62 -1.13
N TYR A 231 14.04 23.57 -0.85
CA TYR A 231 14.43 22.52 -1.79
C TYR A 231 14.09 21.13 -1.25
N THR A 232 13.68 20.24 -2.15
CA THR A 232 13.47 18.82 -1.83
C THR A 232 14.80 18.17 -1.41
N PHE A 233 14.71 17.02 -0.73
CA PHE A 233 15.91 16.27 -0.34
C PHE A 233 16.78 15.90 -1.58
N GLU A 234 16.15 15.61 -2.69
CA GLU A 234 16.77 15.30 -3.97
C GLU A 234 17.53 16.50 -4.54
N GLU A 235 16.92 17.68 -4.54
CA GLU A 235 17.56 18.91 -5.00
C GLU A 235 18.75 19.30 -4.14
N GLN A 236 18.67 19.10 -2.82
CA GLN A 236 19.77 19.36 -1.90
C GLN A 236 20.99 18.47 -2.15
N ILE A 237 20.78 17.20 -2.56
CA ILE A 237 21.90 16.31 -2.91
C ILE A 237 22.68 16.87 -4.11
N PHE A 238 21.99 17.29 -5.18
CA PHE A 238 22.65 17.84 -6.36
C PHE A 238 23.29 19.22 -6.13
N ILE A 239 22.71 20.06 -5.29
CA ILE A 239 23.28 21.35 -4.91
C ILE A 239 24.59 21.16 -4.14
N ASN A 240 24.65 20.19 -3.23
CA ASN A 240 25.83 19.92 -2.41
C ASN A 240 26.93 19.10 -3.13
N GLU A 241 26.59 18.42 -4.22
CA GLU A 241 27.50 17.58 -4.97
C GLU A 241 27.36 17.84 -6.48
N PRO A 242 27.93 18.95 -7.00
CA PRO A 242 27.73 19.39 -8.40
C PRO A 242 28.28 18.41 -9.45
N ASP A 243 29.20 17.52 -9.06
CA ASP A 243 29.74 16.47 -9.92
C ASP A 243 28.92 15.17 -9.90
N LEU A 244 27.84 15.13 -9.15
CA LEU A 244 26.95 14.00 -9.12
C LEU A 244 26.21 13.85 -10.47
N LEU A 245 26.35 12.69 -11.10
CA LEU A 245 25.70 12.38 -12.37
C LEU A 245 24.31 11.77 -12.12
N SER A 246 24.22 10.84 -11.19
CA SER A 246 22.98 10.15 -10.82
C SER A 246 23.12 9.49 -9.46
N TYR A 247 22.00 9.16 -8.82
CA TYR A 247 21.98 8.34 -7.62
C TYR A 247 20.80 7.36 -7.65
N ASP A 248 20.96 6.23 -6.95
CA ASP A 248 19.90 5.27 -6.63
C ASP A 248 19.67 5.31 -5.11
N LYS A 249 18.43 5.57 -4.69
CA LYS A 249 18.03 5.69 -3.30
C LYS A 249 17.22 4.47 -2.90
N ARG A 250 17.67 3.77 -1.88
CA ARG A 250 16.96 2.63 -1.30
C ARG A 250 16.67 2.91 0.17
N GLU A 251 15.45 2.73 0.57
CA GLU A 251 15.00 2.91 1.94
C GLU A 251 14.50 1.59 2.52
N ARG A 252 14.81 1.33 3.77
CA ARG A 252 14.23 0.22 4.53
C ARG A 252 14.21 0.53 6.00
N PHE A 253 13.25 -0.05 6.72
CA PHE A 253 13.25 0.01 8.16
C PHE A 253 14.12 -1.11 8.74
N VAL A 254 14.84 -0.78 9.81
CA VAL A 254 15.64 -1.72 10.57
C VAL A 254 15.37 -1.49 12.05
N ILE A 255 15.42 -2.57 12.83
CA ILE A 255 15.36 -2.48 14.29
C ILE A 255 16.77 -2.75 14.79
N GLU A 256 17.34 -1.79 15.50
CA GLU A 256 18.65 -1.92 16.13
C GLU A 256 18.53 -1.59 17.60
N ARG A 257 18.86 -2.56 18.47
CA ARG A 257 18.71 -2.47 19.94
C ARG A 257 17.30 -2.06 20.38
N GLY A 258 16.27 -2.58 19.72
CA GLY A 258 14.87 -2.27 20.02
C GLY A 258 14.36 -0.93 19.50
N ILE A 259 15.19 -0.13 18.83
CA ILE A 259 14.83 1.18 18.28
C ILE A 259 14.57 1.03 16.77
N LYS A 260 13.39 1.47 16.32
CA LYS A 260 13.06 1.49 14.90
C LYS A 260 13.78 2.64 14.20
N LYS A 261 14.51 2.33 13.16
CA LYS A 261 15.27 3.29 12.36
C LYS A 261 14.93 3.13 10.89
N LYS A 262 14.85 4.24 10.18
CA LYS A 262 14.80 4.26 8.70
C LYS A 262 16.24 4.26 8.20
N LYS A 263 16.64 3.20 7.49
CA LYS A 263 17.93 3.09 6.82
C LYS A 263 17.79 3.54 5.38
N ILE A 264 18.52 4.58 5.01
CA ILE A 264 18.59 5.12 3.66
C ILE A 264 19.96 4.75 3.08
N ILE A 265 19.96 4.10 1.93
CA ILE A 265 21.15 3.73 1.18
C ILE A 265 21.15 4.53 -0.11
N LEU A 266 22.16 5.36 -0.32
CA LEU A 266 22.39 6.11 -1.54
C LEU A 266 23.57 5.51 -2.30
N MET A 267 23.33 5.09 -3.53
CA MET A 267 24.36 4.66 -4.46
C MET A 267 24.58 5.79 -5.48
N LYS A 268 25.64 6.57 -5.28
CA LYS A 268 25.95 7.76 -6.08
C LYS A 268 26.92 7.41 -7.21
N LYS A 269 26.68 7.97 -8.40
CA LYS A 269 27.58 7.89 -9.56
C LYS A 269 27.96 9.31 -9.97
N TYR A 270 29.24 9.57 -10.10
CA TYR A 270 29.80 10.87 -10.45
C TYR A 270 30.20 10.95 -11.94
N LYS A 271 30.33 12.18 -12.44
CA LYS A 271 30.70 12.47 -13.85
C LYS A 271 32.05 11.88 -14.24
N ASP A 272 32.96 11.73 -13.30
CA ASP A 272 34.30 11.11 -13.47
C ASP A 272 34.29 9.58 -13.40
N GLY A 273 33.10 8.97 -13.28
CA GLY A 273 32.92 7.51 -13.23
C GLY A 273 33.04 6.91 -11.83
N ARG A 274 33.42 7.67 -10.80
CA ARG A 274 33.43 7.19 -9.42
C ARG A 274 32.04 6.77 -8.97
N LYS A 275 31.99 5.75 -8.10
CA LYS A 275 30.75 5.30 -7.43
C LYS A 275 30.96 5.38 -5.91
N LYS A 276 29.99 5.92 -5.19
CA LYS A 276 30.01 6.02 -3.73
C LYS A 276 28.73 5.45 -3.15
N LYS A 277 28.86 4.69 -2.06
CA LYS A 277 27.73 4.21 -1.27
C LYS A 277 27.68 4.98 0.04
N GLU A 278 26.58 5.65 0.29
CA GLU A 278 26.29 6.27 1.59
C GLU A 278 25.16 5.54 2.30
N VAL A 279 25.26 5.44 3.63
CA VAL A 279 24.22 4.83 4.45
C VAL A 279 23.89 5.80 5.57
N LYS A 280 22.63 6.20 5.66
CA LYS A 280 22.10 7.06 6.73
C LYS A 280 21.06 6.29 7.53
N TYR A 281 20.97 6.61 8.82
CA TYR A 281 19.95 6.07 9.72
C TYR A 281 19.18 7.25 10.33
N ILE A 282 17.85 7.19 10.24
CA ILE A 282 16.95 8.16 10.85
C ILE A 282 16.15 7.40 11.91
N THR A 283 16.19 7.84 13.15
CA THR A 283 15.37 7.28 14.24
C THR A 283 13.93 7.75 14.05
N ILE A 284 12.96 6.86 14.18
CA ILE A 284 11.53 7.12 13.97
C ILE A 284 10.78 6.84 15.26
#